data_23aa331b6a719e4b498e57d7040588f8
#
_entry.id   23aa331b6a719e4b498e57d7040588f8
#
_cell.length_a   1.000
_cell.length_b   1.000
_cell.length_c   1.000
_cell.angle_alpha   90.00
_cell.angle_beta   90.00
_cell.angle_gamma   90.00
#
_symmetry.space_group_name_H-M   'P 1'
#
loop_
_entity.id
_entity.type
_entity.pdbx_description
1 polymer ?
#
loop_
_entity_poly.entity_id
_entity_poly.type
_entity_poly.pdbx_seq_one_letter_code
_entity_poly.pdbx_strand_id
1 'polypeptide(L)'
;MQTLAAPQKQNWRLIVVGGHTRSIGKTQLVCDVIRAFPEENWIAGKITQYGHGVCAKNGENCGCAPDEHSYAISWEKNAGTGTDSSRFLAAGAQRSFWLRTKQGFLAEGLPLLREALAQLPPTNSTGPPTLILESNSVLQFVQPSLYFAVIDPSRDDFKDSARIVLDRADALVLRGDGDDAPVSQAHWMKLPRQLLNQTPSVRQKEGEPLPLPLQVLIRRTLEAPADVKL
;
A
#
# COMPACT_ATOMS: atom_id res chain seq x y z
N MET A 1 -40.96 -3.92 9.93
CA MET A 1 -39.78 -4.69 9.45
C MET A 1 -39.07 -3.83 8.43
N GLN A 2 -37.99 -3.15 8.82
CA GLN A 2 -37.12 -2.46 7.85
C GLN A 2 -36.29 -3.51 7.17
N THR A 3 -36.47 -3.67 5.87
CA THR A 3 -35.63 -4.52 5.02
C THR A 3 -34.23 -3.89 5.01
N LEU A 4 -33.28 -4.50 5.68
CA LEU A 4 -31.86 -4.15 5.55
C LEU A 4 -31.50 -4.36 4.07
N ALA A 5 -31.30 -3.25 3.35
CA ALA A 5 -30.78 -3.29 2.00
C ALA A 5 -29.41 -4.01 2.03
N ALA A 6 -29.25 -5.00 1.16
CA ALA A 6 -27.96 -5.68 1.02
C ALA A 6 -26.87 -4.62 0.75
N PRO A 7 -25.70 -4.73 1.38
CA PRO A 7 -24.64 -3.77 1.18
C PRO A 7 -24.31 -3.69 -0.32
N GLN A 8 -24.48 -2.52 -0.90
CA GLN A 8 -24.13 -2.29 -2.30
C GLN A 8 -22.64 -2.59 -2.45
N LYS A 9 -22.30 -3.44 -3.44
CA LYS A 9 -20.91 -3.75 -3.79
C LYS A 9 -20.26 -2.46 -4.32
N GLN A 10 -19.58 -1.75 -3.44
CA GLN A 10 -18.87 -0.53 -3.79
C GLN A 10 -17.59 -0.88 -4.53
N ASN A 11 -17.41 -0.29 -5.71
CA ASN A 11 -16.14 -0.33 -6.40
C ASN A 11 -15.21 0.78 -5.88
N TRP A 12 -13.92 0.51 -5.92
CA TRP A 12 -12.87 1.39 -5.41
C TRP A 12 -11.89 1.77 -6.53
N ARG A 13 -11.33 2.96 -6.46
CA ARG A 13 -10.03 3.24 -7.05
C ARG A 13 -9.01 2.79 -6.04
N LEU A 14 -8.22 1.79 -6.39
CA LEU A 14 -7.26 1.19 -5.47
C LEU A 14 -5.84 1.41 -5.96
N ILE A 15 -5.05 2.13 -5.19
CA ILE A 15 -3.60 2.25 -5.35
C ILE A 15 -2.92 1.38 -4.31
N VAL A 16 -1.96 0.56 -4.74
CA VAL A 16 -1.15 -0.25 -3.83
C VAL A 16 0.30 0.18 -3.90
N VAL A 17 0.92 0.32 -2.74
CA VAL A 17 2.35 0.55 -2.57
C VAL A 17 2.97 -0.66 -1.89
N GLY A 18 3.71 -1.43 -2.67
CA GLY A 18 4.52 -2.54 -2.18
C GLY A 18 6.00 -2.20 -2.16
N GLY A 19 6.82 -3.20 -1.87
CA GLY A 19 8.27 -3.02 -1.94
C GLY A 19 9.04 -4.26 -1.55
N HIS A 20 10.28 -4.34 -2.04
CA HIS A 20 11.05 -5.58 -1.98
C HIS A 20 11.45 -5.98 -0.55
N THR A 21 11.63 -5.02 0.35
CA THR A 21 11.96 -5.31 1.75
C THR A 21 11.31 -4.34 2.75
N ARG A 22 11.76 -4.39 4.01
CA ARG A 22 11.31 -3.49 5.09
C ARG A 22 12.06 -2.16 5.03
N SER A 23 11.44 -1.09 5.58
CA SER A 23 12.09 0.21 5.80
C SER A 23 12.77 0.81 4.57
N ILE A 24 12.16 0.69 3.40
CA ILE A 24 12.64 1.21 2.12
C ILE A 24 11.80 2.41 1.61
N GLY A 25 11.05 3.06 2.50
CA GLY A 25 10.29 4.25 2.14
C GLY A 25 8.89 4.03 1.56
N LYS A 26 8.28 2.83 1.72
CA LYS A 26 6.88 2.58 1.29
C LYS A 26 5.89 3.56 1.93
N THR A 27 5.92 3.64 3.27
CA THR A 27 5.07 4.55 4.05
C THR A 27 5.28 6.01 3.63
N GLN A 28 6.53 6.39 3.34
CA GLN A 28 6.84 7.72 2.83
C GLN A 28 6.20 7.97 1.47
N LEU A 29 6.27 7.00 0.54
CA LEU A 29 5.64 7.13 -0.77
C LEU A 29 4.11 7.28 -0.65
N VAL A 30 3.45 6.51 0.23
CA VAL A 30 2.02 6.68 0.50
C VAL A 30 1.72 8.11 0.97
N CYS A 31 2.51 8.63 1.93
CA CYS A 31 2.37 10.00 2.42
C CYS A 31 2.59 11.05 1.32
N ASP A 32 3.56 10.82 0.44
CA ASP A 32 3.87 11.75 -0.67
C ASP A 32 2.75 11.77 -1.71
N VAL A 33 2.12 10.63 -2.00
CA VAL A 33 0.94 10.53 -2.86
C VAL A 33 -0.23 11.30 -2.25
N ILE A 34 -0.53 11.08 -0.97
CA ILE A 34 -1.62 11.78 -0.28
C ILE A 34 -1.42 13.31 -0.32
N ARG A 35 -0.20 13.79 -0.04
CA ARG A 35 0.11 15.22 -0.07
C ARG A 35 0.06 15.84 -1.47
N ALA A 36 0.40 15.05 -2.50
CA ALA A 36 0.42 15.54 -3.88
C ALA A 36 -1.00 15.70 -4.47
N PHE A 37 -2.00 15.05 -3.88
CA PHE A 37 -3.41 15.09 -4.32
C PHE A 37 -4.33 15.33 -3.11
N PRO A 38 -4.25 16.52 -2.48
CA PRO A 38 -5.00 16.83 -1.26
C PRO A 38 -6.51 16.98 -1.49
N GLU A 39 -6.93 17.16 -2.74
CA GLU A 39 -8.33 17.22 -3.15
C GLU A 39 -9.04 15.87 -3.10
N GLU A 40 -8.28 14.77 -3.09
CA GLU A 40 -8.84 13.43 -3.02
C GLU A 40 -9.18 13.04 -1.57
N ASN A 41 -10.31 12.36 -1.41
CA ASN A 41 -10.71 11.85 -0.10
C ASN A 41 -10.04 10.51 0.18
N TRP A 42 -8.76 10.55 0.49
CA TRP A 42 -7.95 9.37 0.73
C TRP A 42 -8.42 8.57 1.93
N ILE A 43 -8.67 7.28 1.72
CA ILE A 43 -8.67 6.28 2.78
C ILE A 43 -7.36 5.53 2.66
N ALA A 44 -6.51 5.60 3.67
CA ALA A 44 -5.18 5.00 3.63
C ALA A 44 -5.10 3.81 4.59
N GLY A 45 -4.50 2.71 4.14
CA GLY A 45 -4.40 1.52 4.97
C GLY A 45 -3.03 0.87 4.92
N LYS A 46 -2.62 0.32 6.08
CA LYS A 46 -1.50 -0.60 6.17
C LYS A 46 -2.01 -2.01 6.42
N ILE A 47 -1.52 -2.97 5.64
CA ILE A 47 -1.82 -4.39 5.85
C ILE A 47 -0.52 -5.11 6.19
N THR A 48 -0.48 -5.77 7.35
CA THR A 48 0.66 -6.54 7.79
C THR A 48 0.25 -7.96 8.17
N GLN A 49 1.13 -8.91 7.85
CA GLN A 49 1.01 -10.27 8.34
C GLN A 49 2.02 -10.50 9.47
N TYR A 50 1.58 -11.13 10.54
CA TYR A 50 2.39 -11.51 11.70
C TYR A 50 2.47 -13.04 11.85
N GLY A 51 3.27 -13.52 12.80
CA GLY A 51 3.43 -14.96 13.05
C GLY A 51 4.56 -15.62 12.28
N HIS A 52 5.40 -14.82 11.61
CA HIS A 52 6.64 -15.29 10.97
C HIS A 52 7.87 -15.16 11.88
N GLY A 53 7.67 -15.13 13.20
CA GLY A 53 8.71 -15.19 14.22
C GLY A 53 9.39 -13.88 14.60
N VAL A 54 9.25 -12.80 13.78
CA VAL A 54 9.98 -11.54 14.06
C VAL A 54 9.03 -10.33 13.94
N CYS A 55 8.97 -9.51 14.98
CA CYS A 55 8.23 -8.25 14.95
C CYS A 55 8.86 -7.25 13.99
N ALA A 56 8.03 -6.66 13.11
CA ALA A 56 8.50 -5.66 12.15
C ALA A 56 8.95 -4.34 12.82
N LYS A 57 8.61 -4.13 14.10
CA LYS A 57 8.88 -2.89 14.82
C LYS A 57 10.19 -2.94 15.64
N ASN A 58 10.53 -4.08 16.21
CA ASN A 58 11.68 -4.21 17.13
C ASN A 58 12.53 -5.46 16.91
N GLY A 59 12.20 -6.33 15.96
CA GLY A 59 12.97 -7.55 15.69
C GLY A 59 12.73 -8.70 16.70
N GLU A 60 11.87 -8.50 17.69
CA GLU A 60 11.53 -9.51 18.71
C GLU A 60 10.36 -10.39 18.26
N ASN A 61 10.08 -11.46 19.01
CA ASN A 61 8.88 -12.26 18.79
C ASN A 61 7.62 -11.40 18.82
N CYS A 62 6.83 -11.50 17.75
CA CYS A 62 5.72 -10.60 17.53
C CYS A 62 4.55 -10.85 18.48
N GLY A 63 4.51 -10.12 19.61
CA GLY A 63 3.35 -10.02 20.50
C GLY A 63 2.27 -9.02 20.00
N CYS A 64 2.37 -8.54 18.74
CA CYS A 64 1.42 -7.56 18.20
C CYS A 64 0.08 -8.17 17.75
N ALA A 65 -0.05 -9.50 17.82
CA ALA A 65 -1.30 -10.19 17.57
C ALA A 65 -2.17 -10.15 18.81
N PRO A 66 -3.46 -9.84 18.71
CA PRO A 66 -4.38 -10.29 19.75
C PRO A 66 -4.32 -11.82 19.78
N ASP A 67 -4.02 -12.40 20.91
CA ASP A 67 -3.94 -13.86 21.09
C ASP A 67 -5.23 -14.60 20.71
N GLU A 68 -6.33 -13.87 20.59
CA GLU A 68 -7.69 -14.38 20.40
C GLU A 68 -8.18 -14.37 18.96
N HIS A 69 -7.53 -13.62 18.02
CA HIS A 69 -8.06 -13.47 16.66
C HIS A 69 -6.97 -13.57 15.59
N SER A 70 -7.26 -14.28 14.52
CA SER A 70 -6.36 -14.41 13.36
C SER A 70 -6.22 -13.14 12.52
N TYR A 71 -7.06 -12.14 12.77
CA TYR A 71 -7.03 -10.83 12.11
C TYR A 71 -7.70 -9.75 12.97
N ALA A 72 -7.25 -8.52 12.81
CA ALA A 72 -7.84 -7.35 13.46
C ALA A 72 -7.65 -6.10 12.61
N ILE A 73 -8.66 -5.22 12.58
CA ILE A 73 -8.58 -3.89 11.99
C ILE A 73 -8.66 -2.83 13.09
N SER A 74 -7.80 -1.83 13.01
CA SER A 74 -7.82 -0.67 13.90
C SER A 74 -7.87 0.59 13.06
N TRP A 75 -8.82 1.48 13.36
CA TRP A 75 -8.88 2.82 12.77
C TRP A 75 -7.99 3.76 13.57
N GLU A 76 -7.17 4.51 12.86
CA GLU A 76 -6.32 5.52 13.49
C GLU A 76 -7.16 6.74 13.89
N LYS A 77 -6.94 7.23 15.11
CA LYS A 77 -7.68 8.37 15.65
C LYS A 77 -6.82 9.64 15.72
N ASN A 78 -5.49 9.48 15.82
CA ASN A 78 -4.56 10.56 16.07
C ASN A 78 -3.39 10.53 15.08
N ALA A 79 -3.09 11.68 14.48
CA ALA A 79 -1.99 11.82 13.53
C ALA A 79 -0.59 11.76 14.16
N GLY A 80 -0.47 11.84 15.50
CA GLY A 80 0.80 11.99 16.22
C GLY A 80 1.33 10.74 16.92
N THR A 81 0.76 9.55 16.68
CA THR A 81 1.13 8.33 17.45
C THR A 81 2.45 7.68 16.98
N GLY A 82 3.04 8.14 15.88
CA GLY A 82 4.29 7.60 15.33
C GLY A 82 4.15 6.27 14.59
N THR A 83 2.94 5.74 14.46
CA THR A 83 2.65 4.56 13.62
C THR A 83 2.62 4.93 12.15
N ASP A 84 2.77 3.95 11.24
CA ASP A 84 2.65 4.23 9.80
C ASP A 84 1.26 4.73 9.43
N SER A 85 0.21 4.16 10.05
CA SER A 85 -1.18 4.60 9.85
C SER A 85 -1.43 6.02 10.35
N SER A 86 -0.80 6.44 11.48
CA SER A 86 -0.89 7.83 11.96
C SER A 86 -0.18 8.82 11.01
N ARG A 87 0.91 8.39 10.37
CA ARG A 87 1.61 9.20 9.35
C ARG A 87 0.74 9.45 8.12
N PHE A 88 -0.14 8.50 7.75
CA PHE A 88 -1.10 8.71 6.66
C PHE A 88 -2.11 9.80 7.00
N LEU A 89 -2.64 9.81 8.24
CA LEU A 89 -3.48 10.92 8.71
C LEU A 89 -2.73 12.25 8.69
N ALA A 90 -1.49 12.28 9.20
CA ALA A 90 -0.65 13.47 9.20
C ALA A 90 -0.33 13.97 7.79
N ALA A 91 -0.33 13.09 6.79
CA ALA A 91 -0.16 13.43 5.38
C ALA A 91 -1.43 14.02 4.73
N GLY A 92 -2.59 13.93 5.38
CA GLY A 92 -3.86 14.46 4.89
C GLY A 92 -4.91 13.40 4.51
N ALA A 93 -4.67 12.11 4.80
CA ALA A 93 -5.71 11.10 4.60
C ALA A 93 -6.92 11.41 5.48
N GLN A 94 -8.13 11.34 4.91
CA GLN A 94 -9.37 11.54 5.65
C GLN A 94 -9.58 10.47 6.72
N ARG A 95 -9.16 9.25 6.41
CA ARG A 95 -9.20 8.10 7.32
C ARG A 95 -7.99 7.22 7.10
N SER A 96 -7.54 6.60 8.17
CA SER A 96 -6.46 5.64 8.10
C SER A 96 -6.72 4.44 9.00
N PHE A 97 -6.24 3.27 8.58
CA PHE A 97 -6.39 2.03 9.32
C PHE A 97 -5.15 1.14 9.24
N TRP A 98 -5.08 0.21 10.18
CA TRP A 98 -4.12 -0.87 10.16
C TRP A 98 -4.86 -2.21 10.25
N LEU A 99 -4.79 -3.00 9.18
CA LEU A 99 -5.24 -4.39 9.15
C LEU A 99 -4.05 -5.30 9.47
N ARG A 100 -4.17 -6.07 10.53
CA ARG A 100 -3.21 -7.07 10.97
C ARG A 100 -3.82 -8.45 10.77
N THR A 101 -3.11 -9.35 10.10
CA THR A 101 -3.56 -10.72 9.94
C THR A 101 -2.44 -11.70 10.32
N LYS A 102 -2.80 -12.85 10.88
CA LYS A 102 -1.87 -13.96 11.00
C LYS A 102 -1.44 -14.41 9.60
N GLN A 103 -0.21 -14.87 9.46
CA GLN A 103 0.28 -15.38 8.18
C GLN A 103 -0.63 -16.50 7.67
N GLY A 104 -1.07 -16.41 6.41
CA GLY A 104 -2.05 -17.32 5.81
C GLY A 104 -3.52 -16.91 5.98
N PHE A 105 -3.84 -15.95 6.83
CA PHE A 105 -5.22 -15.54 7.15
C PHE A 105 -5.67 -14.23 6.48
N LEU A 106 -4.93 -13.72 5.50
CA LEU A 106 -5.33 -12.48 4.84
C LEU A 106 -6.65 -12.63 4.05
N ALA A 107 -6.88 -13.81 3.47
CA ALA A 107 -8.15 -14.11 2.79
C ALA A 107 -9.38 -13.93 3.71
N GLU A 108 -9.22 -14.21 5.01
CA GLU A 108 -10.27 -14.03 6.03
C GLU A 108 -10.34 -12.57 6.52
N GLY A 109 -9.22 -11.87 6.55
CA GLY A 109 -9.16 -10.46 6.94
C GLY A 109 -9.76 -9.49 5.92
N LEU A 110 -9.76 -9.85 4.63
CA LEU A 110 -10.31 -8.99 3.58
C LEU A 110 -11.83 -8.79 3.66
N PRO A 111 -12.66 -9.80 3.96
CA PRO A 111 -14.09 -9.58 4.24
C PRO A 111 -14.33 -8.59 5.38
N LEU A 112 -13.55 -8.67 6.47
CA LEU A 112 -13.62 -7.70 7.56
C LEU A 112 -13.29 -6.28 7.07
N LEU A 113 -12.26 -6.13 6.23
CA LEU A 113 -11.90 -4.83 5.64
C LEU A 113 -13.06 -4.29 4.77
N ARG A 114 -13.66 -5.13 3.93
CA ARG A 114 -14.81 -4.75 3.10
C ARG A 114 -15.97 -4.24 3.95
N GLU A 115 -16.30 -4.97 5.00
CA GLU A 115 -17.37 -4.60 5.92
C GLU A 115 -17.05 -3.28 6.62
N ALA A 116 -15.84 -3.12 7.14
CA ALA A 116 -15.41 -1.89 7.81
C ALA A 116 -15.42 -0.67 6.87
N LEU A 117 -15.07 -0.84 5.60
CA LEU A 117 -15.14 0.21 4.59
C LEU A 117 -16.59 0.53 4.19
N ALA A 118 -17.46 -0.48 4.09
CA ALA A 118 -18.87 -0.30 3.76
C ALA A 118 -19.66 0.42 4.87
N GLN A 119 -19.20 0.36 6.12
CA GLN A 119 -19.80 1.06 7.26
C GLN A 119 -19.33 2.51 7.39
N LEU A 120 -18.40 2.97 6.55
CA LEU A 120 -17.97 4.36 6.59
C LEU A 120 -19.11 5.28 6.14
N PRO A 121 -19.31 6.41 6.84
CA PRO A 121 -20.28 7.40 6.40
C PRO A 121 -19.91 7.91 5.01
N PRO A 122 -20.90 8.26 4.18
CA PRO A 122 -20.67 8.85 2.87
C PRO A 122 -19.71 10.04 2.99
N THR A 123 -18.78 10.13 2.06
CA THR A 123 -17.93 11.32 1.95
C THR A 123 -18.70 12.42 1.25
N ASN A 124 -18.39 13.69 1.56
CA ASN A 124 -18.98 14.83 0.86
C ASN A 124 -18.48 14.98 -0.58
N SER A 125 -17.63 14.07 -1.04
CA SER A 125 -17.11 14.07 -2.40
C SER A 125 -18.09 13.45 -3.38
N THR A 126 -18.20 14.05 -4.55
CA THR A 126 -19.05 13.56 -5.66
C THR A 126 -18.40 12.39 -6.44
N GLY A 127 -17.14 12.06 -6.13
CA GLY A 127 -16.38 11.02 -6.80
C GLY A 127 -16.40 9.66 -6.08
N PRO A 128 -16.01 8.58 -6.78
CA PRO A 128 -15.84 7.28 -6.15
C PRO A 128 -14.73 7.34 -5.09
N PRO A 129 -14.81 6.55 -4.02
CA PRO A 129 -13.82 6.56 -2.96
C PRO A 129 -12.48 6.04 -3.47
N THR A 130 -11.41 6.70 -3.06
CA THR A 130 -10.04 6.33 -3.40
C THR A 130 -9.33 5.71 -2.18
N LEU A 131 -8.83 4.50 -2.36
CA LEU A 131 -8.13 3.72 -1.34
C LEU A 131 -6.66 3.58 -1.72
N ILE A 132 -5.76 3.89 -0.80
CA ILE A 132 -4.33 3.63 -0.95
C ILE A 132 -3.85 2.66 0.13
N LEU A 133 -3.20 1.57 -0.27
CA LEU A 133 -2.77 0.50 0.64
C LEU A 133 -1.26 0.30 0.61
N GLU A 134 -0.62 0.26 1.77
CA GLU A 134 0.74 -0.24 1.93
C GLU A 134 0.71 -1.75 2.19
N SER A 135 0.99 -2.56 1.15
CA SER A 135 1.03 -4.02 1.27
C SER A 135 1.56 -4.70 0.01
N ASN A 136 2.37 -5.77 0.16
CA ASN A 136 2.62 -6.72 -0.93
C ASN A 136 1.55 -7.81 -0.97
N SER A 137 1.17 -8.31 0.21
CA SER A 137 0.35 -9.51 0.33
C SER A 137 -1.08 -9.33 -0.19
N VAL A 138 -1.63 -8.12 -0.16
CA VAL A 138 -2.97 -7.84 -0.71
C VAL A 138 -3.05 -8.11 -2.21
N LEU A 139 -1.93 -7.95 -2.93
CA LEU A 139 -1.84 -8.19 -4.37
C LEU A 139 -2.09 -9.64 -4.79
N GLN A 140 -2.04 -10.59 -3.85
CA GLN A 140 -2.41 -11.98 -4.12
C GLN A 140 -3.92 -12.17 -4.25
N PHE A 141 -4.73 -11.23 -3.78
CA PHE A 141 -6.18 -11.32 -3.68
C PHE A 141 -6.91 -10.29 -4.53
N VAL A 142 -6.26 -9.18 -4.84
CA VAL A 142 -6.86 -8.07 -5.60
C VAL A 142 -5.93 -7.61 -6.71
N GLN A 143 -6.52 -7.13 -7.78
CA GLN A 143 -5.82 -6.38 -8.82
C GLN A 143 -6.13 -4.90 -8.59
N PRO A 144 -5.13 -4.08 -8.21
CA PRO A 144 -5.33 -2.66 -8.02
C PRO A 144 -5.49 -1.92 -9.35
N SER A 145 -6.01 -0.69 -9.29
CA SER A 145 -6.01 0.22 -10.44
C SER A 145 -4.60 0.75 -10.74
N LEU A 146 -3.71 0.76 -9.71
CA LEU A 146 -2.31 1.17 -9.85
C LEU A 146 -1.44 0.50 -8.76
N TYR A 147 -0.30 -0.05 -9.16
CA TYR A 147 0.66 -0.66 -8.24
C TYR A 147 2.06 -0.07 -8.40
N PHE A 148 2.59 0.50 -7.32
CA PHE A 148 3.97 0.95 -7.20
C PHE A 148 4.81 -0.02 -6.36
N ALA A 149 5.92 -0.50 -6.92
CA ALA A 149 6.89 -1.29 -6.18
C ALA A 149 8.10 -0.42 -5.80
N VAL A 150 8.27 -0.18 -4.49
CA VAL A 150 9.44 0.55 -3.98
C VAL A 150 10.63 -0.38 -3.91
N ILE A 151 11.76 0.06 -4.45
CA ILE A 151 12.99 -0.70 -4.55
C ILE A 151 14.17 0.16 -4.11
N ASP A 152 15.00 -0.38 -3.23
CA ASP A 152 16.30 0.20 -2.87
C ASP A 152 17.41 -0.68 -3.46
N PRO A 153 18.11 -0.20 -4.49
CA PRO A 153 19.19 -0.96 -5.13
C PRO A 153 20.38 -1.28 -4.22
N SER A 154 20.56 -0.60 -3.13
CA SER A 154 21.64 -0.86 -2.17
C SER A 154 21.39 -2.06 -1.25
N ARG A 155 20.17 -2.62 -1.27
CA ARG A 155 19.73 -3.70 -0.36
C ARG A 155 19.46 -4.98 -1.11
N ASP A 156 20.02 -6.08 -0.63
CA ASP A 156 19.94 -7.42 -1.24
C ASP A 156 18.88 -8.34 -0.61
N ASP A 157 18.29 -7.91 0.51
CA ASP A 157 17.24 -8.65 1.20
C ASP A 157 15.89 -8.52 0.47
N PHE A 158 15.54 -9.52 -0.33
CA PHE A 158 14.30 -9.50 -1.11
C PHE A 158 13.27 -10.49 -0.56
N LYS A 159 12.11 -9.99 -0.13
CA LYS A 159 11.01 -10.82 0.40
C LYS A 159 10.30 -11.59 -0.72
N ASP A 160 9.95 -12.85 -0.44
CA ASP A 160 9.18 -13.67 -1.38
C ASP A 160 7.83 -13.05 -1.72
N SER A 161 7.15 -12.44 -0.73
CA SER A 161 5.88 -11.73 -0.96
C SER A 161 5.97 -10.55 -1.91
N ALA A 162 7.18 -10.00 -2.14
CA ALA A 162 7.40 -8.97 -3.13
C ALA A 162 7.78 -9.57 -4.50
N ARG A 163 8.57 -10.66 -4.51
CA ARG A 163 9.01 -11.32 -5.75
C ARG A 163 7.84 -11.81 -6.59
N ILE A 164 6.86 -12.46 -5.95
CA ILE A 164 5.71 -13.07 -6.63
C ILE A 164 4.72 -12.07 -7.24
N VAL A 165 4.86 -10.79 -6.96
CA VAL A 165 3.97 -9.73 -7.46
C VAL A 165 4.70 -8.61 -8.19
N LEU A 166 6.02 -8.68 -8.28
CA LEU A 166 6.82 -7.58 -8.82
C LEU A 166 6.55 -7.32 -10.30
N ASP A 167 6.29 -8.35 -11.07
CA ASP A 167 5.94 -8.30 -12.50
C ASP A 167 4.59 -7.64 -12.78
N ARG A 168 3.82 -7.38 -11.74
CA ARG A 168 2.53 -6.67 -11.82
C ARG A 168 2.66 -5.17 -11.57
N ALA A 169 3.88 -4.68 -11.26
CA ALA A 169 4.09 -3.28 -10.96
C ALA A 169 3.93 -2.40 -12.22
N ASP A 170 3.13 -1.34 -12.09
CA ASP A 170 2.97 -0.31 -13.12
C ASP A 170 4.18 0.64 -13.16
N ALA A 171 4.85 0.82 -12.01
CA ALA A 171 6.13 1.50 -11.95
C ALA A 171 6.98 1.02 -10.76
N LEU A 172 8.31 1.06 -10.95
CA LEU A 172 9.29 0.87 -9.90
C LEU A 172 9.71 2.24 -9.35
N VAL A 173 9.61 2.41 -8.03
CA VAL A 173 10.07 3.62 -7.35
C VAL A 173 11.40 3.32 -6.67
N LEU A 174 12.47 3.88 -7.24
CA LEU A 174 13.83 3.61 -6.80
C LEU A 174 14.21 4.55 -5.66
N ARG A 175 14.64 3.97 -4.55
CA ARG A 175 15.18 4.66 -3.37
C ARG A 175 16.68 4.44 -3.27
N GLY A 176 17.33 5.19 -2.39
CA GLY A 176 18.79 5.11 -2.13
C GLY A 176 19.59 6.12 -2.93
N ASP A 177 20.82 6.34 -2.47
CA ASP A 177 21.75 7.36 -2.98
C ASP A 177 22.63 6.87 -4.15
N GLY A 178 22.33 5.68 -4.67
CA GLY A 178 23.09 5.12 -5.80
C GLY A 178 23.02 6.02 -7.04
N ASP A 179 24.15 6.20 -7.69
CA ASP A 179 24.27 6.94 -8.96
C ASP A 179 23.21 6.49 -9.98
N ASP A 180 23.00 7.29 -11.02
CA ASP A 180 21.99 7.13 -12.09
C ASP A 180 22.11 5.81 -12.90
N ALA A 181 22.72 4.78 -12.32
CA ALA A 181 22.81 3.47 -12.93
C ALA A 181 21.40 2.90 -13.16
N PRO A 182 21.08 2.48 -14.38
CA PRO A 182 19.81 1.85 -14.65
C PRO A 182 19.60 0.62 -13.75
N VAL A 183 18.37 0.40 -13.29
CA VAL A 183 17.98 -0.79 -12.46
C VAL A 183 18.47 -2.09 -13.08
N SER A 184 18.60 -2.14 -14.40
CA SER A 184 19.14 -3.29 -15.15
C SER A 184 20.57 -3.67 -14.78
N GLN A 185 21.34 -2.78 -14.14
CA GLN A 185 22.70 -3.06 -13.66
C GLN A 185 22.74 -3.54 -12.20
N ALA A 186 21.61 -3.57 -11.51
CA ALA A 186 21.54 -4.08 -10.15
C ALA A 186 21.69 -5.61 -10.13
N HIS A 187 22.91 -6.11 -10.18
CA HIS A 187 23.26 -7.54 -10.14
C HIS A 187 22.73 -8.27 -8.90
N TRP A 188 22.44 -7.54 -7.85
CA TRP A 188 21.97 -8.05 -6.57
C TRP A 188 20.51 -8.55 -6.60
N MET A 189 19.66 -8.04 -7.49
CA MET A 189 18.26 -8.40 -7.47
C MET A 189 17.94 -9.78 -8.05
N LYS A 190 18.84 -10.35 -8.83
CA LYS A 190 18.60 -11.62 -9.60
C LYS A 190 17.24 -11.60 -10.34
N LEU A 191 16.75 -10.41 -10.67
CA LEU A 191 15.51 -10.24 -11.38
C LEU A 191 15.72 -10.40 -12.89
N PRO A 192 14.72 -10.90 -13.61
CA PRO A 192 14.78 -10.96 -15.05
C PRO A 192 15.00 -9.56 -15.65
N ARG A 193 16.04 -9.41 -16.45
CA ARG A 193 16.34 -8.12 -17.13
C ARG A 193 15.15 -7.60 -17.93
N GLN A 194 14.38 -8.50 -18.54
CA GLN A 194 13.18 -8.14 -19.29
C GLN A 194 12.15 -7.41 -18.42
N LEU A 195 11.91 -7.87 -17.20
CA LEU A 195 11.00 -7.20 -16.26
C LEU A 195 11.45 -5.77 -15.99
N LEU A 196 12.74 -5.59 -15.66
CA LEU A 196 13.31 -4.28 -15.35
C LEU A 196 13.28 -3.31 -16.53
N ASN A 197 13.41 -3.84 -17.75
CA ASN A 197 13.37 -3.03 -18.98
C ASN A 197 11.95 -2.68 -19.41
N GLN A 198 10.95 -3.47 -19.04
CA GLN A 198 9.54 -3.28 -19.43
C GLN A 198 8.75 -2.42 -18.42
N THR A 199 9.15 -2.42 -17.15
CA THR A 199 8.47 -1.65 -16.11
C THR A 199 9.11 -0.27 -15.97
N PRO A 200 8.37 0.83 -16.13
CA PRO A 200 8.88 2.18 -15.92
C PRO A 200 9.54 2.31 -14.54
N SER A 201 10.72 2.90 -14.49
CA SER A 201 11.41 3.14 -13.22
C SER A 201 11.60 4.63 -12.99
N VAL A 202 11.29 5.09 -11.79
CA VAL A 202 11.37 6.50 -11.39
C VAL A 202 12.15 6.59 -10.08
N ARG A 203 13.20 7.40 -10.07
CA ARG A 203 13.97 7.67 -8.85
C ARG A 203 13.29 8.76 -8.02
N GLN A 204 13.21 8.53 -6.73
CA GLN A 204 12.76 9.53 -5.76
C GLN A 204 13.62 9.42 -4.50
N LYS A 205 14.31 10.50 -4.13
CA LYS A 205 15.05 10.60 -2.88
C LYS A 205 14.13 10.95 -1.72
N GLU A 206 14.58 10.66 -0.51
CA GLU A 206 13.85 11.04 0.68
C GLU A 206 13.74 12.57 0.80
N GLY A 207 12.55 13.08 1.12
CA GLY A 207 12.27 14.52 1.22
C GLY A 207 12.02 15.24 -0.11
N GLU A 208 12.22 14.59 -1.25
CA GLU A 208 11.86 15.16 -2.55
C GLU A 208 10.35 15.06 -2.81
N PRO A 209 9.79 16.03 -3.55
CA PRO A 209 8.41 15.95 -4.02
C PRO A 209 8.15 14.70 -4.85
N LEU A 210 6.89 14.28 -4.91
CA LEU A 210 6.49 13.16 -5.77
C LEU A 210 6.86 13.46 -7.23
N PRO A 211 7.66 12.59 -7.90
CA PRO A 211 8.12 12.83 -9.27
C PRO A 211 6.98 12.93 -10.27
N LEU A 212 7.11 13.80 -11.25
CA LEU A 212 6.07 14.07 -12.26
C LEU A 212 5.57 12.81 -12.98
N PRO A 213 6.42 11.84 -13.39
CA PRO A 213 5.93 10.61 -14.01
C PRO A 213 4.95 9.82 -13.12
N LEU A 214 5.20 9.76 -11.81
CA LEU A 214 4.28 9.11 -10.86
C LEU A 214 2.99 9.92 -10.71
N GLN A 215 3.08 11.25 -10.65
CA GLN A 215 1.89 12.11 -10.60
C GLN A 215 0.98 11.89 -11.82
N VAL A 216 1.56 11.73 -13.00
CA VAL A 216 0.80 11.47 -14.23
C VAL A 216 0.06 10.13 -14.15
N LEU A 217 0.71 9.07 -13.69
CA LEU A 217 0.08 7.75 -13.52
C LEU A 217 -1.07 7.81 -12.50
N ILE A 218 -0.85 8.47 -11.36
CA ILE A 218 -1.87 8.63 -10.33
C ILE A 218 -3.06 9.43 -10.87
N ARG A 219 -2.83 10.56 -11.52
CA ARG A 219 -3.90 11.41 -12.07
C ARG A 219 -4.78 10.63 -13.05
N ARG A 220 -4.18 9.88 -13.98
CA ARG A 220 -4.93 8.99 -14.89
C ARG A 220 -5.79 7.97 -14.15
N THR A 221 -5.25 7.41 -13.06
CA THR A 221 -5.99 6.46 -12.22
C THR A 221 -7.16 7.14 -11.50
N LEU A 222 -6.96 8.37 -11.01
CA LEU A 222 -7.99 9.14 -10.32
C LEU A 222 -9.12 9.62 -11.27
N GLU A 223 -8.81 9.84 -12.52
CA GLU A 223 -9.77 10.20 -13.58
C GLU A 223 -10.54 8.99 -14.13
N ALA A 224 -10.00 7.78 -13.95
CA ALA A 224 -10.63 6.54 -14.38
C ALA A 224 -11.84 6.16 -13.50
N PRO A 225 -12.79 5.38 -14.01
CA PRO A 225 -13.85 4.80 -13.19
C PRO A 225 -13.30 3.90 -12.07
N ALA A 226 -14.01 3.82 -10.95
CA ALA A 226 -13.68 2.86 -9.90
C ALA A 226 -14.11 1.45 -10.35
N ASP A 227 -13.16 0.53 -10.45
CA ASP A 227 -13.35 -0.81 -11.01
C ASP A 227 -12.93 -1.95 -10.07
N VAL A 228 -12.22 -1.62 -8.99
CA VAL A 228 -11.70 -2.63 -8.07
C VAL A 228 -12.74 -3.08 -7.06
N LYS A 229 -12.96 -4.37 -6.99
CA LYS A 229 -13.72 -5.06 -5.93
C LYS A 229 -12.74 -5.57 -4.88
N LEU A 230 -12.85 -5.06 -3.69
CA LEU A 230 -12.08 -5.57 -2.55
C LEU A 230 -12.65 -6.89 -2.06
#